data_26fd750c1e628c5b303fe39e488ef7d5
#
_entry.id   26fd750c1e628c5b303fe39e488ef7d5
#
_cell.length_a   1.000
_cell.length_b   1.000
_cell.length_c   1.000
_cell.angle_alpha   90.00
_cell.angle_beta   90.00
_cell.angle_gamma   90.00
#
_symmetry.space_group_name_H-M   'P 1'
#
loop_
_entity.id
_entity.type
_entity.pdbx_description
1 polymer ?
#
loop_
_entity_poly.entity_id
_entity_poly.type
_entity_poly.pdbx_seq_one_letter_code
_entity_poly.pdbx_strand_id
1 'polypeptide(L)' 'MNLMSQEELLALPTTTSIEIAARAIGLGRTRAYELARSGDFPCKVIRVGTSYRVVTADLRRLLGVEAPAA' A
#
# COMPACT_ATOMS: atom_id res chain seq x y z
N MET A 1 -10.43 9.70 11.58
CA MET A 1 -9.90 9.07 10.38
C MET A 1 -8.74 8.17 10.75
N ASN A 2 -8.81 6.91 10.32
CA ASN A 2 -7.84 5.91 10.76
C ASN A 2 -6.70 5.73 9.77
N LEU A 3 -5.85 6.73 9.69
CA LEU A 3 -4.62 6.56 8.94
C LEU A 3 -3.69 5.65 9.71
N MET A 4 -2.91 4.89 8.96
CA MET A 4 -1.98 3.94 9.54
C MET A 4 -0.82 4.67 10.21
N SER A 5 -0.43 4.23 11.40
CA SER A 5 0.73 4.78 12.08
C SER A 5 2.02 4.27 11.42
N GLN A 6 3.12 4.95 11.71
CA GLN A 6 4.43 4.52 11.22
C GLN A 6 4.79 3.12 11.71
N GLU A 7 4.46 2.83 12.95
CA GLU A 7 4.71 1.49 13.51
C GLU A 7 3.94 0.41 12.78
N GLU A 8 2.68 0.67 12.48
CA GLU A 8 1.86 -0.26 11.74
C GLU A 8 2.43 -0.49 10.33
N LEU A 9 2.86 0.59 9.69
CA LEU A 9 3.43 0.52 8.35
C LEU A 9 4.71 -0.32 8.35
N LEU A 10 5.57 -0.15 9.34
CA LEU A 10 6.81 -0.90 9.44
C LEU A 10 6.59 -2.38 9.77
N ALA A 11 5.44 -2.70 10.36
CA ALA A 11 5.10 -4.07 10.70
C ALA A 11 4.46 -4.85 9.56
N LEU A 12 4.17 -4.21 8.44
CA LEU A 12 3.53 -4.87 7.31
C LEU A 12 4.47 -5.89 6.66
N PRO A 13 3.91 -6.99 6.12
CA PRO A 13 4.72 -7.95 5.35
C PRO A 13 5.21 -7.34 4.04
N THR A 14 6.00 -8.08 3.29
CA THR A 14 6.61 -7.60 2.04
C THR A 14 5.60 -7.15 1.00
N THR A 15 4.42 -7.73 1.00
CA THR A 15 3.30 -7.22 0.21
C THR A 15 2.09 -7.09 1.11
N THR A 16 1.20 -6.18 0.75
CA THR A 16 -0.02 -5.94 1.52
C THR A 16 -1.21 -5.79 0.58
N SER A 17 -2.40 -5.80 1.12
CA SER A 17 -3.61 -5.66 0.31
C SER A 17 -3.81 -4.22 -0.16
N ILE A 18 -4.60 -4.06 -1.23
CA ILE A 18 -4.99 -2.73 -1.70
C ILE A 18 -5.69 -1.95 -0.59
N GLU A 19 -6.53 -2.61 0.18
CA GLU A 19 -7.28 -1.95 1.26
C GLU A 19 -6.35 -1.40 2.34
N ILE A 20 -5.36 -2.18 2.74
CA ILE A 20 -4.39 -1.74 3.74
C ILE A 20 -3.54 -0.60 3.20
N ALA A 21 -3.07 -0.73 1.98
CA ALA A 21 -2.28 0.33 1.34
C ALA A 21 -3.09 1.62 1.21
N ALA A 22 -4.35 1.49 0.82
CA ALA A 22 -5.25 2.64 0.70
C ALA A 22 -5.42 3.35 2.04
N ARG A 23 -5.55 2.59 3.12
CA ARG A 23 -5.68 3.16 4.46
C ARG A 23 -4.42 3.95 4.83
N ALA A 24 -3.26 3.42 4.49
CA ALA A 24 -2.00 4.10 4.76
C ALA A 24 -1.87 5.43 4.01
N ILE A 25 -2.41 5.49 2.80
CA ILE A 25 -2.34 6.67 1.94
C ILE A 25 -3.48 7.65 2.23
N GLY A 26 -4.57 7.17 2.79
CA GLY A 26 -5.76 7.98 3.04
C GLY A 26 -6.77 7.94 1.91
N LEU A 27 -6.75 6.89 1.09
CA LEU A 27 -7.70 6.69 0.02
C LEU A 27 -8.87 5.83 0.48
N GLY A 28 -10.05 6.11 -0.07
CA GLY A 28 -11.18 5.23 0.09
C GLY A 28 -10.99 3.94 -0.69
N ARG A 29 -11.66 2.88 -0.25
CA ARG A 29 -11.53 1.55 -0.84
C ARG A 29 -11.88 1.54 -2.34
N THR A 30 -13.01 2.13 -2.70
CA THR A 30 -13.48 2.15 -4.08
C THR A 30 -12.48 2.85 -4.98
N ARG A 31 -12.01 4.01 -4.56
CA ARG A 31 -11.02 4.77 -5.33
C ARG A 31 -9.72 4.02 -5.48
N ALA A 32 -9.28 3.35 -4.41
CA ALA A 32 -8.05 2.58 -4.46
C ALA A 32 -8.12 1.45 -5.48
N TYR A 33 -9.23 0.73 -5.53
CA TYR A 33 -9.41 -0.35 -6.51
C TYR A 33 -9.50 0.19 -7.94
N GLU A 34 -10.12 1.35 -8.13
CA GLU A 34 -10.16 1.98 -9.44
C GLU A 34 -8.75 2.31 -9.93
N LEU A 35 -7.93 2.89 -9.07
CA LEU A 35 -6.56 3.25 -9.41
C LEU A 35 -5.72 2.01 -9.70
N ALA A 36 -5.89 0.96 -8.91
CA ALA A 36 -5.17 -0.29 -9.15
C ALA A 36 -5.54 -0.90 -10.50
N ARG A 37 -6.80 -0.85 -10.85
CA ARG A 37 -7.30 -1.43 -12.09
C ARG A 37 -6.83 -0.65 -13.30
N SER A 38 -6.75 0.66 -13.20
CA SER A 38 -6.33 1.51 -14.31
C SER A 38 -4.81 1.63 -14.43
N GLY A 39 -4.06 1.11 -13.46
CA GLY A 39 -2.61 1.21 -13.46
C GLY A 39 -2.08 2.53 -12.90
N ASP A 40 -2.93 3.30 -12.25
CA ASP A 40 -2.57 4.63 -11.73
C ASP A 40 -2.32 4.65 -10.22
N PHE A 41 -2.29 3.48 -9.60
CA PHE A 41 -2.02 3.42 -8.16
C PHE A 41 -0.61 3.94 -7.88
N PRO A 42 -0.41 4.76 -6.83
CA PRO A 42 0.89 5.41 -6.61
C PRO A 42 2.02 4.48 -6.20
N CYS A 43 1.73 3.24 -5.88
CA CYS A 43 2.73 2.24 -5.53
C CYS A 43 2.68 1.10 -6.54
N LYS A 44 3.74 0.30 -6.56
CA LYS A 44 3.75 -0.86 -7.43
C LYS A 44 2.72 -1.88 -6.97
N VAL A 45 1.86 -2.29 -7.89
CA VAL A 45 0.82 -3.27 -7.65
C VAL A 45 1.13 -4.53 -8.44
N ILE A 46 1.07 -5.67 -7.77
CA ILE A 46 1.27 -6.97 -8.39
C ILE A 46 -0.08 -7.67 -8.45
N ARG A 47 -0.44 -8.17 -9.61
CA ARG A 47 -1.66 -8.95 -9.74
C ARG A 47 -1.35 -10.43 -9.61
N VAL A 48 -1.99 -11.06 -8.64
CA VAL A 48 -1.84 -12.49 -8.40
C VAL A 48 -3.22 -13.13 -8.56
N GLY A 49 -3.45 -13.76 -9.70
CA GLY A 49 -4.77 -14.28 -10.03
C GLY A 49 -5.78 -13.16 -10.12
N THR A 50 -6.79 -13.18 -9.28
CA THR A 50 -7.81 -12.12 -9.22
C THR A 50 -7.54 -11.10 -8.13
N SER A 51 -6.43 -11.25 -7.40
CA SER A 51 -6.10 -10.39 -6.28
C SER A 51 -5.00 -9.41 -6.66
N TYR A 52 -5.03 -8.23 -6.03
CA TYR A 52 -3.97 -7.24 -6.15
C TYR A 52 -3.18 -7.21 -4.86
N ARG A 53 -1.84 -7.12 -5.00
CA ARG A 53 -0.95 -6.95 -3.85
C ARG A 53 -0.10 -5.71 -4.09
N VAL A 54 0.11 -4.93 -3.04
CA VAL A 54 0.94 -3.73 -3.10
C VAL A 54 2.30 -4.05 -2.50
N VAL A 55 3.36 -3.65 -3.20
CA VAL A 55 4.73 -3.84 -2.69
C VAL A 55 4.94 -2.89 -1.52
N THR A 56 5.14 -3.44 -0.33
CA THR A 56 5.23 -2.65 0.90
C THR A 56 6.43 -1.70 0.90
N ALA A 57 7.55 -2.13 0.34
CA ALA A 57 8.74 -1.28 0.25
C ALA A 57 8.44 0.00 -0.54
N ASP A 58 7.67 -0.13 -1.61
CA ASP A 58 7.28 1.01 -2.43
C ASP A 58 6.32 1.94 -1.67
N LEU A 59 5.41 1.35 -0.91
CA LEU A 59 4.49 2.12 -0.07
C LEU A 59 5.26 2.92 0.98
N ARG A 60 6.23 2.30 1.63
CA ARG A 60 7.06 2.98 2.61
C ARG A 60 7.84 4.13 1.99
N ARG A 61 8.39 3.90 0.81
CA ARG A 61 9.14 4.92 0.08
C ARG A 61 8.25 6.10 -0.27
N LEU A 62 7.05 5.83 -0.75
CA LEU A 62 6.09 6.86 -1.10
C LEU A 62 5.77 7.75 0.11
N LEU A 63 5.62 7.14 1.27
CA LEU A 63 5.22 7.84 2.48
C LEU A 63 6.42 8.37 3.27
N GLY A 64 7.62 8.18 2.77
CA GLY A 64 8.82 8.69 3.42
C GLY A 64 9.20 7.94 4.69
N VAL A 65 8.72 6.71 4.85
CA VAL A 65 9.05 5.88 6.01
C VAL A 65 10.02 4.82 5.56
N GLU A 66 11.26 4.91 6.02
CA GLU A 66 12.27 3.94 5.67
C GLU A 66 12.33 2.83 6.72
N ALA A 67 12.45 1.58 6.23
CA ALA A 67 12.68 0.48 7.12
C ALA A 67 14.06 0.63 7.76
N PRO A 68 14.23 0.20 9.03
CA PRO A 68 15.55 0.23 9.64
C PRO A 68 16.54 -0.57 8.80
N ALA A 69 17.74 -0.06 8.67
CA ALA A 69 18.81 -0.77 7.98
C ALA A 69 19.05 -2.10 8.68
N ALA A 70 19.10 -3.16 7.90
CA ALA A 70 19.36 -4.47 8.45
C ALA A 70 20.80 -4.58 8.93
#